data_2f36e24e50bdc46b0cec2d87031b1dde
#
_entry.id   2f36e24e50bdc46b0cec2d87031b1dde
#
_cell.length_a   1.000
_cell.length_b   1.000
_cell.length_c   1.000
_cell.angle_alpha   90.00
_cell.angle_beta   90.00
_cell.angle_gamma   90.00
#
_symmetry.space_group_name_H-M   'P 1'
#
loop_
_entity.id
_entity.type
_entity.pdbx_description
1 polymer ?
#
loop_
_entity_poly.entity_id
_entity_poly.type
_entity_poly.pdbx_seq_one_letter_code
_entity_poly.pdbx_strand_id
1 'polypeptide(L)'
;LKQILPEGGNVRLYLLIFSLVFFAIALYFSLFPGKILTSIGKILNPLFLLFLAILIVVAMLRPSAHIADVTPDASYAAQPFFTGFLGGYNTMDALASLAFGIIVVQVIRDLGVQEPGDIAANTVRAGIFSCLFMGVIYLFVTIVGTQSRGLFAAAENGGTALAHIAQHYLGYPG
;
A
#
# COMPACT_ATOMS: atom_id res chain seq x y z
N LEU A 1 4.37 -13.06 8.75
CA LEU A 1 5.37 -14.13 9.00
C LEU A 1 4.70 -15.47 9.24
N LYS A 2 3.63 -15.55 10.05
CA LYS A 2 2.90 -16.81 10.31
C LYS A 2 2.36 -17.49 9.04
N GLN A 3 2.15 -16.77 7.96
CA GLN A 3 1.64 -17.29 6.69
C GLN A 3 2.72 -17.94 5.80
N ILE A 4 3.99 -17.66 6.07
CA ILE A 4 5.14 -18.12 5.27
C ILE A 4 5.88 -19.26 5.98
N LEU A 5 5.63 -19.47 7.28
CA LEU A 5 6.33 -20.47 8.08
C LEU A 5 5.76 -21.88 7.87
N PRO A 6 6.61 -22.91 7.66
CA PRO A 6 6.16 -24.28 7.65
C PRO A 6 5.62 -24.70 9.02
N GLU A 7 4.55 -25.45 9.03
CA GLU A 7 3.96 -26.02 10.25
C GLU A 7 5.00 -26.90 10.96
N GLY A 8 5.32 -26.55 12.22
CA GLY A 8 6.28 -27.30 13.05
C GLY A 8 7.64 -26.63 13.28
N GLY A 9 7.91 -25.46 12.68
CA GLY A 9 9.16 -24.73 12.91
C GLY A 9 9.18 -23.97 14.24
N ASN A 10 10.39 -23.74 14.78
CA ASN A 10 10.57 -22.90 15.97
C ASN A 10 10.30 -21.41 15.63
N VAL A 11 9.05 -20.98 15.79
CA VAL A 11 8.56 -19.64 15.44
C VAL A 11 9.44 -18.53 16.03
N ARG A 12 10.00 -18.73 17.25
CA ARG A 12 10.87 -17.75 17.91
C ARG A 12 12.20 -17.58 17.17
N LEU A 13 12.77 -18.68 16.67
CA LEU A 13 14.03 -18.64 15.92
C LEU A 13 13.83 -17.92 14.57
N TYR A 14 12.75 -18.24 13.85
CA TYR A 14 12.43 -17.56 12.59
C TYR A 14 12.15 -16.08 12.78
N LEU A 15 11.41 -15.70 13.84
CA LEU A 15 11.19 -14.29 14.20
C LEU A 15 12.50 -13.57 14.51
N LEU A 16 13.41 -14.21 15.23
CA LEU A 16 14.72 -13.63 15.57
C LEU A 16 15.56 -13.41 14.31
N ILE A 17 15.66 -14.42 13.45
CA ILE A 17 16.40 -14.30 12.17
C ILE A 17 15.79 -13.20 11.31
N PHE A 18 14.46 -13.21 11.14
CA PHE A 18 13.77 -12.18 10.38
C PHE A 18 14.03 -10.78 10.94
N SER A 19 13.91 -10.61 12.25
CA SER A 19 14.18 -9.32 12.91
C SER A 19 15.61 -8.85 12.71
N LEU A 20 16.59 -9.75 12.87
CA LEU A 20 18.00 -9.41 12.63
C LEU A 20 18.24 -8.96 11.20
N VAL A 21 17.72 -9.70 10.22
CA VAL A 21 17.87 -9.35 8.79
C VAL A 21 17.15 -8.03 8.49
N PHE A 22 15.93 -7.86 8.98
CA PHE A 22 15.16 -6.63 8.79
C PHE A 22 15.89 -5.41 9.37
N PHE A 23 16.34 -5.48 10.62
CA PHE A 23 17.03 -4.37 11.24
C PHE A 23 18.43 -4.13 10.65
N ALA A 24 19.13 -5.16 10.19
CA ALA A 24 20.39 -4.99 9.47
C ALA A 24 20.20 -4.25 8.14
N ILE A 25 19.16 -4.59 7.39
CA ILE A 25 18.78 -3.89 6.14
C ILE A 25 18.36 -2.45 6.45
N ALA A 26 17.52 -2.25 7.47
CA ALA A 26 17.10 -0.91 7.89
C ALA A 26 18.30 -0.04 8.32
N LEU A 27 19.24 -0.60 9.09
CA LEU A 27 20.47 0.09 9.49
C LEU A 27 21.32 0.45 8.25
N TYR A 28 21.51 -0.51 7.34
CA TYR A 28 22.28 -0.25 6.11
C TYR A 28 21.70 0.92 5.32
N PHE A 29 20.39 0.95 5.11
CA PHE A 29 19.72 2.05 4.41
C PHE A 29 19.75 3.35 5.21
N SER A 30 19.66 3.30 6.53
CA SER A 30 19.79 4.48 7.38
C SER A 30 21.15 5.15 7.28
N LEU A 31 22.20 4.35 7.13
CA LEU A 31 23.58 4.86 6.96
C LEU A 31 23.83 5.44 5.55
N PHE A 32 23.04 5.00 4.54
CA PHE A 32 23.18 5.43 3.16
C PHE A 32 21.87 5.97 2.57
N PRO A 33 21.35 7.10 3.09
CA PRO A 33 20.01 7.60 2.71
C PRO A 33 19.84 7.89 1.22
N GLY A 34 20.89 8.31 0.52
CA GLY A 34 20.85 8.57 -0.91
C GLY A 34 20.56 7.32 -1.76
N LYS A 35 20.91 6.12 -1.26
CA LYS A 35 20.61 4.85 -1.95
C LYS A 35 19.16 4.41 -1.79
N ILE A 36 18.48 4.82 -0.73
CA ILE A 36 17.07 4.50 -0.47
C ILE A 36 16.19 5.02 -1.60
N LEU A 37 16.32 6.32 -1.91
CA LEU A 37 15.53 6.97 -2.97
C LEU A 37 15.71 6.27 -4.31
N THR A 38 16.94 5.85 -4.62
CA THR A 38 17.24 5.19 -5.89
C THR A 38 16.74 3.75 -5.92
N SER A 39 16.98 2.97 -4.87
CA SER A 39 16.63 1.54 -4.86
C SER A 39 15.13 1.30 -4.63
N ILE A 40 14.54 2.00 -3.67
CA ILE A 40 13.11 1.86 -3.37
C ILE A 40 12.27 2.52 -4.47
N GLY A 41 12.62 3.74 -4.87
CA GLY A 41 11.85 4.49 -5.86
C GLY A 41 11.92 3.88 -7.26
N LYS A 42 13.08 3.39 -7.70
CA LYS A 42 13.27 2.89 -9.06
C LYS A 42 12.91 1.42 -9.26
N ILE A 43 12.98 0.60 -8.23
CA ILE A 43 12.81 -0.85 -8.35
C ILE A 43 11.62 -1.33 -7.54
N LEU A 44 11.61 -1.06 -6.23
CA LEU A 44 10.61 -1.64 -5.35
C LEU A 44 9.21 -1.10 -5.59
N ASN A 45 9.08 0.22 -5.76
CA ASN A 45 7.77 0.84 -6.01
C ASN A 45 7.14 0.40 -7.35
N PRO A 46 7.83 0.44 -8.50
CA PRO A 46 7.26 -0.06 -9.74
C PRO A 46 6.90 -1.54 -9.68
N LEU A 47 7.73 -2.36 -9.03
CA LEU A 47 7.46 -3.79 -8.87
C LEU A 47 6.20 -4.03 -8.01
N PHE A 48 6.06 -3.31 -6.90
CA PHE A 48 4.89 -3.37 -6.04
C PHE A 48 3.62 -2.91 -6.76
N LEU A 49 3.70 -1.78 -7.48
CA LEU A 49 2.58 -1.26 -8.27
C LEU A 49 2.17 -2.22 -9.39
N LEU A 50 3.15 -2.86 -10.05
CA LEU A 50 2.88 -3.88 -11.06
C LEU A 50 2.16 -5.08 -10.47
N PHE A 51 2.64 -5.60 -9.34
CA PHE A 51 1.99 -6.70 -8.63
C PHE A 51 0.57 -6.34 -8.20
N LEU A 52 0.39 -5.17 -7.62
CA LEU A 52 -0.93 -4.66 -7.22
C LEU A 52 -1.86 -4.49 -8.42
N ALA A 53 -1.36 -3.97 -9.54
CA ALA A 53 -2.13 -3.84 -10.77
C ALA A 53 -2.56 -5.20 -11.32
N ILE A 54 -1.67 -6.20 -11.34
CA ILE A 54 -2.00 -7.57 -11.75
C ILE A 54 -3.09 -8.14 -10.84
N LEU A 55 -2.95 -7.99 -9.53
CA LEU A 55 -3.93 -8.47 -8.56
C LEU A 55 -5.30 -7.83 -8.78
N ILE A 56 -5.35 -6.51 -8.94
CA ILE A 56 -6.59 -5.77 -9.22
C ILE A 56 -7.22 -6.25 -10.53
N VAL A 57 -6.44 -6.36 -11.61
CA VAL A 57 -6.95 -6.80 -12.93
C VAL A 57 -7.52 -8.22 -12.82
N VAL A 58 -6.81 -9.15 -12.20
CA VAL A 58 -7.29 -10.53 -12.03
C VAL A 58 -8.56 -10.57 -11.19
N ALA A 59 -8.62 -9.82 -10.09
CA ALA A 59 -9.79 -9.73 -9.23
C ALA A 59 -11.01 -9.11 -9.95
N MET A 60 -10.79 -8.10 -10.80
CA MET A 60 -11.86 -7.47 -11.59
C MET A 60 -12.36 -8.39 -12.72
N LEU A 61 -11.50 -9.18 -13.33
CA LEU A 61 -11.88 -10.15 -14.37
C LEU A 61 -12.60 -11.38 -13.81
N ARG A 62 -12.33 -11.72 -12.54
CA ARG A 62 -12.93 -12.87 -11.85
C ARG A 62 -13.45 -12.44 -10.48
N PRO A 63 -14.52 -11.65 -10.41
CA PRO A 63 -15.04 -11.15 -9.14
C PRO A 63 -15.43 -12.31 -8.22
N SER A 64 -14.96 -12.29 -6.99
CA SER A 64 -15.22 -13.33 -5.99
C SER A 64 -16.66 -13.33 -5.49
N ALA A 65 -17.29 -12.17 -5.46
CA ALA A 65 -18.68 -11.97 -5.05
C ALA A 65 -19.23 -10.70 -5.68
N HIS A 66 -20.56 -10.66 -5.84
CA HIS A 66 -21.23 -9.40 -6.17
C HIS A 66 -21.25 -8.49 -4.94
N ILE A 67 -20.86 -7.22 -5.12
CA ILE A 67 -20.80 -6.24 -4.03
C ILE A 67 -22.16 -6.09 -3.34
N ALA A 68 -23.25 -6.23 -4.10
CA ALA A 68 -24.62 -6.15 -3.58
C ALA A 68 -24.99 -7.26 -2.59
N ASP A 69 -24.30 -8.41 -2.66
CA ASP A 69 -24.57 -9.58 -1.80
C ASP A 69 -23.74 -9.54 -0.50
N VAL A 70 -22.78 -8.61 -0.41
CA VAL A 70 -21.94 -8.46 0.77
C VAL A 70 -22.65 -7.61 1.80
N THR A 71 -22.91 -8.18 2.98
CA THR A 71 -23.51 -7.44 4.09
C THR A 71 -22.52 -6.39 4.61
N PRO A 72 -22.92 -5.10 4.65
CA PRO A 72 -22.04 -4.06 5.18
C PRO A 72 -21.81 -4.27 6.69
N ASP A 73 -20.64 -3.87 7.14
CA ASP A 73 -20.34 -3.84 8.59
C ASP A 73 -21.32 -2.87 9.29
N ALA A 74 -21.65 -3.17 10.55
CA ALA A 74 -22.60 -2.37 11.35
C ALA A 74 -22.23 -0.88 11.43
N SER A 75 -20.95 -0.56 11.42
CA SER A 75 -20.44 0.81 11.40
C SER A 75 -20.82 1.59 10.13
N TYR A 76 -20.96 0.89 9.00
CA TYR A 76 -21.36 1.49 7.72
C TYR A 76 -22.89 1.53 7.52
N ALA A 77 -23.64 0.75 8.28
CA ALA A 77 -25.11 0.68 8.11
C ALA A 77 -25.81 2.01 8.47
N ALA A 78 -25.32 2.72 9.49
CA ALA A 78 -25.94 3.96 9.98
C ALA A 78 -25.43 5.22 9.26
N GLN A 79 -24.13 5.34 9.05
CA GLN A 79 -23.48 6.54 8.49
C GLN A 79 -22.34 6.17 7.53
N PRO A 80 -22.62 5.59 6.36
CA PRO A 80 -21.60 5.05 5.47
C PRO A 80 -20.59 6.11 5.00
N PHE A 81 -21.06 7.32 4.68
CA PHE A 81 -20.19 8.40 4.23
C PHE A 81 -19.18 8.83 5.31
N PHE A 82 -19.65 9.11 6.51
CA PHE A 82 -18.77 9.55 7.59
C PHE A 82 -17.82 8.45 8.05
N THR A 83 -18.29 7.22 8.11
CA THR A 83 -17.43 6.06 8.44
C THR A 83 -16.33 5.88 7.41
N GLY A 84 -16.66 5.96 6.11
CA GLY A 84 -15.68 5.88 5.03
C GLY A 84 -14.72 7.07 5.03
N PHE A 85 -15.21 8.29 5.28
CA PHE A 85 -14.39 9.49 5.37
C PHE A 85 -13.39 9.40 6.52
N LEU A 86 -13.83 8.98 7.71
CA LEU A 86 -12.95 8.77 8.87
C LEU A 86 -11.96 7.64 8.61
N GLY A 87 -12.37 6.56 7.94
CA GLY A 87 -11.49 5.48 7.52
C GLY A 87 -10.37 6.00 6.60
N GLY A 88 -10.71 6.80 5.60
CA GLY A 88 -9.74 7.44 4.72
C GLY A 88 -8.82 8.43 5.46
N TYR A 89 -9.37 9.23 6.36
CA TYR A 89 -8.57 10.13 7.19
C TYR A 89 -7.57 9.38 8.09
N ASN A 90 -7.96 8.24 8.63
CA ASN A 90 -7.12 7.41 9.50
C ASN A 90 -5.95 6.74 8.76
N THR A 91 -5.90 6.76 7.42
CA THR A 91 -4.70 6.35 6.67
C THR A 91 -3.53 7.31 6.88
N MET A 92 -3.80 8.51 7.38
CA MET A 92 -2.82 9.57 7.69
C MET A 92 -1.99 10.04 6.47
N ASP A 93 -2.45 9.81 5.25
CA ASP A 93 -1.74 10.20 4.04
C ASP A 93 -1.53 11.71 3.93
N ALA A 94 -2.49 12.50 4.41
CA ALA A 94 -2.35 13.96 4.48
C ALA A 94 -1.20 14.39 5.40
N LEU A 95 -1.03 13.74 6.55
CA LEU A 95 0.09 14.01 7.46
C LEU A 95 1.42 13.50 6.88
N ALA A 96 1.41 12.32 6.27
CA ALA A 96 2.57 11.77 5.59
C ALA A 96 3.04 12.68 4.44
N SER A 97 2.12 13.30 3.70
CA SER A 97 2.44 14.21 2.60
C SER A 97 3.25 15.43 3.05
N LEU A 98 3.05 15.94 4.27
CA LEU A 98 3.85 17.02 4.83
C LEU A 98 5.31 16.60 5.03
N ALA A 99 5.54 15.41 5.53
CA ALA A 99 6.89 14.88 5.72
C ALA A 99 7.57 14.56 4.38
N PHE A 100 6.85 13.94 3.45
CA PHE A 100 7.38 13.57 2.13
C PHE A 100 7.47 14.73 1.15
N GLY A 101 6.76 15.84 1.38
CA GLY A 101 6.82 17.04 0.55
C GLY A 101 8.24 17.61 0.43
N ILE A 102 9.03 17.55 1.50
CA ILE A 102 10.44 17.96 1.49
C ILE A 102 11.25 17.12 0.49
N ILE A 103 11.00 15.82 0.44
CA ILE A 103 11.68 14.89 -0.48
C ILE A 103 11.31 15.20 -1.92
N VAL A 104 10.03 15.50 -2.20
CA VAL A 104 9.57 15.88 -3.54
C VAL A 104 10.26 17.16 -4.01
N VAL A 105 10.33 18.19 -3.15
CA VAL A 105 11.06 19.44 -3.45
C VAL A 105 12.53 19.17 -3.73
N GLN A 106 13.18 18.31 -2.94
CA GLN A 106 14.58 17.93 -3.17
C GLN A 106 14.78 17.25 -4.53
N VAL A 107 13.93 16.29 -4.88
CA VAL A 107 13.97 15.61 -6.18
C VAL A 107 13.79 16.59 -7.34
N ILE A 108 12.88 17.58 -7.23
CA ILE A 108 12.69 18.61 -8.25
C ILE A 108 13.95 19.46 -8.43
N ARG A 109 14.62 19.82 -7.33
CA ARG A 109 15.91 20.54 -7.37
C ARG A 109 17.02 19.71 -8.01
N ASP A 110 17.09 18.43 -7.68
CA ASP A 110 18.08 17.50 -8.24
C ASP A 110 17.88 17.28 -9.75
N LEU A 111 16.64 17.48 -10.25
CA LEU A 111 16.35 17.52 -11.70
C LEU A 111 16.77 18.82 -12.39
N GLY A 112 17.38 19.77 -11.65
CA GLY A 112 17.93 21.02 -12.21
C GLY A 112 16.99 22.23 -12.15
N VAL A 113 15.82 22.11 -11.54
CA VAL A 113 14.89 23.25 -11.35
C VAL A 113 15.36 24.05 -10.14
N GLN A 114 15.76 25.33 -10.37
CA GLN A 114 16.34 26.16 -9.33
C GLN A 114 15.48 27.36 -8.95
N GLU A 115 14.64 27.83 -9.87
CA GLU A 115 13.73 28.95 -9.63
C GLU A 115 12.65 28.56 -8.60
N PRO A 116 12.48 29.34 -7.50
CA PRO A 116 11.52 29.02 -6.44
C PRO A 116 10.07 28.89 -6.95
N GLY A 117 9.69 29.72 -7.92
CA GLY A 117 8.37 29.68 -8.55
C GLY A 117 8.11 28.38 -9.31
N ASP A 118 9.11 27.92 -10.06
CA ASP A 118 9.03 26.67 -10.82
C ASP A 118 9.06 25.44 -9.91
N ILE A 119 9.83 25.47 -8.83
CA ILE A 119 9.82 24.43 -7.80
C ILE A 119 8.43 24.31 -7.21
N ALA A 120 7.81 25.41 -6.81
CA ALA A 120 6.47 25.41 -6.25
C ALA A 120 5.44 24.88 -7.25
N ALA A 121 5.46 25.38 -8.49
CA ALA A 121 4.54 24.94 -9.54
C ALA A 121 4.67 23.44 -9.85
N ASN A 122 5.90 22.93 -9.97
CA ASN A 122 6.14 21.51 -10.22
C ASN A 122 5.76 20.64 -9.03
N THR A 123 5.96 21.11 -7.79
CA THR A 123 5.52 20.41 -6.58
C THR A 123 4.00 20.28 -6.54
N VAL A 124 3.26 21.37 -6.84
CA VAL A 124 1.79 21.34 -6.89
C VAL A 124 1.30 20.40 -7.99
N ARG A 125 1.87 20.48 -9.18
CA ARG A 125 1.50 19.55 -10.29
C ARG A 125 1.75 18.10 -9.92
N ALA A 126 2.92 17.77 -9.39
CA ALA A 126 3.25 16.43 -8.92
C ALA A 126 2.27 15.97 -7.83
N GLY A 127 1.91 16.86 -6.89
CA GLY A 127 0.94 16.57 -5.84
C GLY A 127 -0.45 16.24 -6.39
N ILE A 128 -0.96 17.03 -7.34
CA ILE A 128 -2.26 16.77 -7.97
C ILE A 128 -2.26 15.42 -8.68
N PHE A 129 -1.25 15.11 -9.49
CA PHE A 129 -1.14 13.81 -10.16
C PHE A 129 -1.05 12.66 -9.16
N SER A 130 -0.28 12.81 -8.10
CA SER A 130 -0.16 11.81 -7.04
C SER A 130 -1.50 11.56 -6.33
N CYS A 131 -2.25 12.61 -5.99
CA CYS A 131 -3.57 12.49 -5.37
C CYS A 131 -4.57 11.79 -6.29
N LEU A 132 -4.60 12.13 -7.58
CA LEU A 132 -5.48 11.47 -8.54
C LEU A 132 -5.14 10.00 -8.71
N PHE A 133 -3.86 9.69 -8.87
CA PHE A 133 -3.39 8.31 -9.03
C PHE A 133 -3.66 7.47 -7.78
N MET A 134 -3.42 8.02 -6.62
CA MET A 134 -3.70 7.37 -5.33
C MET A 134 -5.20 7.14 -5.12
N GLY A 135 -6.04 8.11 -5.48
CA GLY A 135 -7.49 7.97 -5.45
C GLY A 135 -7.99 6.81 -6.33
N VAL A 136 -7.42 6.66 -7.53
CA VAL A 136 -7.74 5.54 -8.43
C VAL A 136 -7.31 4.20 -7.82
N ILE A 137 -6.10 4.11 -7.27
CA ILE A 137 -5.62 2.89 -6.60
C ILE A 137 -6.54 2.53 -5.43
N TYR A 138 -6.86 3.49 -4.56
CA TYR A 138 -7.73 3.25 -3.41
C TYR A 138 -9.14 2.80 -3.82
N LEU A 139 -9.69 3.38 -4.88
CA LEU A 139 -10.98 2.94 -5.41
C LEU A 139 -10.95 1.45 -5.79
N PHE A 140 -9.97 1.04 -6.59
CA PHE A 140 -9.86 -0.36 -7.01
C PHE A 140 -9.56 -1.31 -5.87
N VAL A 141 -8.65 -0.94 -4.97
CA VAL A 141 -8.33 -1.75 -3.77
C VAL A 141 -9.56 -1.91 -2.88
N THR A 142 -10.37 -0.86 -2.70
CA THR A 142 -11.61 -0.91 -1.94
C THR A 142 -12.62 -1.85 -2.59
N ILE A 143 -12.79 -1.78 -3.91
CA ILE A 143 -13.68 -2.69 -4.65
C ILE A 143 -13.25 -4.15 -4.44
N VAL A 144 -11.97 -4.46 -4.65
CA VAL A 144 -11.42 -5.82 -4.47
C VAL A 144 -11.54 -6.26 -3.01
N GLY A 145 -11.26 -5.38 -2.07
CA GLY A 145 -11.42 -5.63 -0.64
C GLY A 145 -12.88 -5.96 -0.27
N THR A 146 -13.84 -5.21 -0.83
CA THR A 146 -15.27 -5.47 -0.60
C THR A 146 -15.70 -6.82 -1.19
N GLN A 147 -15.29 -7.13 -2.42
CA GLN A 147 -15.58 -8.43 -3.03
C GLN A 147 -15.00 -9.60 -2.24
N SER A 148 -13.81 -9.43 -1.65
CA SER A 148 -13.16 -10.47 -0.85
C SER A 148 -13.93 -10.81 0.43
N ARG A 149 -14.78 -9.89 0.94
CA ARG A 149 -15.64 -10.12 2.09
C ARG A 149 -16.72 -11.19 1.86
N GLY A 150 -17.05 -11.47 0.60
CA GLY A 150 -17.93 -12.59 0.25
C GLY A 150 -17.28 -13.97 0.42
N LEU A 151 -15.93 -14.04 0.46
CA LEU A 151 -15.17 -15.28 0.64
C LEU A 151 -14.52 -15.41 2.02
N PHE A 152 -14.03 -14.30 2.56
CA PHE A 152 -13.22 -14.29 3.77
C PHE A 152 -13.87 -13.42 4.86
N ALA A 153 -13.75 -13.86 6.11
CA ALA A 153 -14.06 -13.01 7.26
C ALA A 153 -13.15 -11.77 7.27
N ALA A 154 -13.53 -10.75 8.05
CA ALA A 154 -12.69 -9.57 8.21
C ALA A 154 -11.31 -9.97 8.73
N ALA A 155 -10.26 -9.58 8.00
CA ALA A 155 -8.91 -9.81 8.43
C ALA A 155 -8.53 -8.83 9.56
N GLU A 156 -7.62 -9.24 10.43
CA GLU A 156 -7.14 -8.42 11.55
C GLU A 156 -6.42 -7.14 11.08
N ASN A 157 -5.83 -7.19 9.89
CA ASN A 157 -5.12 -6.07 9.28
C ASN A 157 -5.10 -6.16 7.75
N GLY A 158 -4.81 -5.03 7.10
CA GLY A 158 -4.78 -4.93 5.63
C GLY A 158 -3.76 -5.84 4.96
N GLY A 159 -2.61 -6.11 5.58
CA GLY A 159 -1.60 -7.02 5.05
C GLY A 159 -2.10 -8.47 4.98
N THR A 160 -2.80 -8.92 6.01
CA THR A 160 -3.44 -10.25 6.04
C THR A 160 -4.55 -10.34 5.00
N ALA A 161 -5.37 -9.29 4.87
CA ALA A 161 -6.41 -9.23 3.83
C ALA A 161 -5.81 -9.37 2.43
N LEU A 162 -4.78 -8.58 2.13
CA LEU A 162 -4.12 -8.60 0.83
C LEU A 162 -3.48 -9.97 0.55
N ALA A 163 -2.88 -10.62 1.55
CA ALA A 163 -2.30 -11.94 1.40
C ALA A 163 -3.37 -13.01 1.08
N HIS A 164 -4.52 -12.99 1.75
CA HIS A 164 -5.62 -13.90 1.45
C HIS A 164 -6.15 -13.68 0.03
N ILE A 165 -6.31 -12.43 -0.39
CA ILE A 165 -6.74 -12.08 -1.74
C ILE A 165 -5.71 -12.57 -2.77
N ALA A 166 -4.42 -12.31 -2.54
CA ALA A 166 -3.35 -12.74 -3.41
C ALA A 166 -3.27 -14.27 -3.53
N GLN A 167 -3.38 -15.01 -2.43
CA GLN A 167 -3.44 -16.48 -2.45
C GLN A 167 -4.63 -17.01 -3.22
N HIS A 168 -5.79 -16.38 -3.08
CA HIS A 168 -7.01 -16.81 -3.78
C HIS A 168 -6.88 -16.65 -5.30
N TYR A 169 -6.37 -15.51 -5.75
CA TYR A 169 -6.33 -15.18 -7.18
C TYR A 169 -5.08 -15.64 -7.91
N LEU A 170 -3.93 -15.66 -7.24
CA LEU A 170 -2.63 -15.99 -7.83
C LEU A 170 -2.12 -17.37 -7.39
N GLY A 171 -2.75 -18.00 -6.40
CA GLY A 171 -2.31 -19.28 -5.85
C GLY A 171 -1.07 -19.16 -4.95
N TYR A 172 -0.54 -20.32 -4.50
CA TYR A 172 0.76 -20.37 -3.84
C TYR A 172 1.86 -20.23 -4.90
N PRO A 173 2.76 -19.26 -4.87
CA PRO A 173 3.17 -18.33 -3.81
C PRO A 173 2.66 -16.88 -3.98
N GLY A 174 1.37 -16.71 -4.23
CA GLY A 174 0.75 -15.38 -4.40
C GLY A 174 0.66 -14.54 -3.13
#